data_a3d4d138749403f47729d4a0a0db5edb
#
_entry.id   a3d4d138749403f47729d4a0a0db5edb
#
_cell.length_a   1.000
_cell.length_b   1.000
_cell.length_c   1.000
_cell.angle_alpha   90.00
_cell.angle_beta   90.00
_cell.angle_gamma   90.00
#
_symmetry.space_group_name_H-M   'P 1'
#
loop_
_entity.id
_entity.type
_entity.pdbx_description
1 polymer ?
#
loop_
_entity_poly.entity_id
_entity_poly.type
_entity_poly.pdbx_seq_one_letter_code
_entity_poly.pdbx_strand_id
1 'polypeptide(L)'
;MRESWCIVVADNPSSAKATDGVHEPIPEQYCRLGSGVSPLHRSIRRAARIAPISQILITALEEHRRQWEPAIWFARPESRFIGDHRSVLPLSSAAAILSVAARSPSNLITVLPGRCYVAHEEILQCALRRAISALPEIPEGIVTLGMLDAEEGLDEDYLVVRRARTGLGLQVDGFARRPVAWVARHLKHHGALVASGIMIGYAGAFASHVSRHWPALSIQLEHLAQAATDAGKECAISALLTRHVSPAVLHSLRWHPPACRQRVLGVCRSGWSGLKSSQSFARAIRFSSIESPMLIASGAATGRLRHRLADGSSRSADSRSRADPEAPARS
;
A
#
# COMPACT_ATOMS: atom_id res chain seq x y z
N MET A 1 -20.26 9.88 11.96
CA MET A 1 -19.28 10.72 11.23
C MET A 1 -18.63 9.84 10.17
N ARG A 2 -18.37 10.38 8.99
CA ARG A 2 -17.66 9.65 7.92
C ARG A 2 -16.17 9.63 8.23
N GLU A 3 -15.56 8.44 8.22
CA GLU A 3 -14.14 8.24 8.49
C GLU A 3 -13.36 8.03 7.20
N SER A 4 -12.09 8.42 7.21
CA SER A 4 -11.16 8.19 6.09
C SER A 4 -10.23 7.04 6.44
N TRP A 5 -10.22 6.02 5.60
CA TRP A 5 -9.38 4.83 5.74
C TRP A 5 -8.39 4.74 4.58
N CYS A 6 -7.20 4.30 4.86
CA CYS A 6 -6.21 3.97 3.84
C CYS A 6 -5.87 2.49 3.87
N ILE A 7 -5.78 1.87 2.70
CA ILE A 7 -5.31 0.49 2.54
C ILE A 7 -4.01 0.53 1.75
N VAL A 8 -2.90 0.20 2.40
CA VAL A 8 -1.58 0.12 1.77
C VAL A 8 -1.34 -1.32 1.32
N VAL A 9 -1.28 -1.52 0.00
CA VAL A 9 -1.21 -2.85 -0.62
C VAL A 9 0.24 -3.26 -0.85
N ALA A 10 0.74 -4.20 -0.05
CA ALA A 10 2.09 -4.75 -0.15
C ALA A 10 2.11 -6.29 -0.31
N ASP A 11 0.99 -6.87 -0.73
CA ASP A 11 0.80 -8.31 -0.99
C ASP A 11 1.13 -8.72 -2.43
N ASN A 12 1.94 -7.92 -3.13
CA ASN A 12 2.40 -8.29 -4.46
C ASN A 12 3.58 -9.27 -4.37
N PRO A 13 3.54 -10.41 -5.08
CA PRO A 13 4.69 -11.27 -5.22
C PRO A 13 5.82 -10.50 -5.92
N SER A 14 7.06 -10.73 -5.49
CA SER A 14 8.22 -10.11 -6.12
C SER A 14 8.35 -10.57 -7.57
N SER A 15 8.52 -9.64 -8.47
CA SER A 15 8.82 -9.92 -9.89
C SER A 15 10.26 -9.59 -10.27
N ALA A 16 10.93 -8.76 -9.48
CA ALA A 16 12.33 -8.40 -9.70
C ALA A 16 13.21 -9.04 -8.63
N LYS A 17 14.28 -9.66 -9.06
CA LYS A 17 15.36 -10.10 -8.17
C LYS A 17 16.20 -8.88 -7.83
N ALA A 18 15.79 -8.09 -6.86
CA ALA A 18 16.64 -7.09 -6.27
C ALA A 18 17.62 -7.82 -5.34
N THR A 19 18.81 -8.11 -5.84
CA THR A 19 19.86 -8.79 -5.07
C THR A 19 20.73 -7.74 -4.39
N ASP A 20 20.78 -7.76 -3.08
CA ASP A 20 21.84 -7.08 -2.30
C ASP A 20 23.18 -7.85 -2.38
N GLY A 21 23.36 -8.65 -3.41
CA GLY A 21 24.61 -9.35 -3.74
C GLY A 21 24.93 -10.60 -2.91
N VAL A 22 24.29 -10.86 -1.80
CA VAL A 22 24.66 -11.98 -0.88
C VAL A 22 23.46 -12.74 -0.29
N HIS A 23 22.22 -12.22 -0.37
CA HIS A 23 21.05 -12.79 0.32
C HIS A 23 19.84 -13.03 -0.58
N GLU A 24 18.84 -13.74 -0.04
CA GLU A 24 17.54 -13.97 -0.68
C GLU A 24 16.99 -12.68 -1.30
N PRO A 25 16.34 -12.75 -2.49
CA PRO A 25 15.84 -11.56 -3.19
C PRO A 25 14.81 -10.84 -2.32
N ILE A 26 15.08 -9.58 -2.01
CA ILE A 26 14.16 -8.73 -1.25
C ILE A 26 13.09 -8.19 -2.22
N PRO A 27 11.79 -8.36 -1.93
CA PRO A 27 10.73 -7.78 -2.75
C PRO A 27 10.82 -6.25 -2.84
N GLU A 28 10.49 -5.69 -3.99
CA GLU A 28 10.72 -4.28 -4.34
C GLU A 28 10.10 -3.30 -3.34
N GLN A 29 8.94 -3.65 -2.75
CA GLN A 29 8.26 -2.81 -1.76
C GLN A 29 9.07 -2.63 -0.47
N TYR A 30 10.00 -3.53 -0.16
CA TYR A 30 10.85 -3.48 1.03
C TYR A 30 12.27 -2.99 0.76
N CYS A 31 12.70 -2.95 -0.50
CA CYS A 31 14.02 -2.48 -0.87
C CYS A 31 14.22 -1.01 -0.50
N ARG A 32 15.38 -0.67 0.07
CA ARG A 32 15.72 0.72 0.36
C ARG A 32 16.10 1.44 -0.93
N LEU A 33 15.44 2.57 -1.19
CA LEU A 33 15.83 3.49 -2.27
C LEU A 33 17.00 4.38 -1.83
N GLY A 34 17.54 5.19 -2.72
CA GLY A 34 18.69 6.04 -2.45
C GLY A 34 18.58 6.95 -1.21
N SER A 35 17.36 7.31 -0.80
CA SER A 35 17.08 8.02 0.47
C SER A 35 17.10 7.12 1.71
N GLY A 36 17.36 5.82 1.59
CA GLY A 36 17.28 4.85 2.67
C GLY A 36 15.87 4.45 3.09
N VAL A 37 14.83 4.97 2.44
CA VAL A 37 13.42 4.71 2.75
C VAL A 37 12.82 3.78 1.70
N SER A 38 12.16 2.70 2.13
CA SER A 38 11.51 1.77 1.20
C SER A 38 10.22 2.35 0.60
N PRO A 39 9.77 1.85 -0.58
CA PRO A 39 8.50 2.22 -1.18
C PRO A 39 7.30 2.02 -0.24
N LEU A 40 7.28 0.93 0.52
CA LEU A 40 6.24 0.68 1.52
C LEU A 40 6.17 1.80 2.57
N HIS A 41 7.31 2.19 3.15
CA HIS A 41 7.34 3.28 4.12
C HIS A 41 6.90 4.63 3.51
N ARG A 42 7.26 4.89 2.24
CA ARG A 42 6.77 6.08 1.53
C ARG A 42 5.25 6.03 1.37
N SER A 43 4.68 4.88 1.02
CA SER A 43 3.23 4.72 0.90
C SER A 43 2.50 4.84 2.24
N ILE A 44 3.07 4.33 3.32
CA ILE A 44 2.54 4.52 4.69
C ILE A 44 2.59 6.01 5.09
N ARG A 45 3.68 6.71 4.83
CA ARG A 45 3.77 8.17 5.07
C ARG A 45 2.73 8.95 4.27
N ARG A 46 2.45 8.51 3.03
CA ARG A 46 1.40 9.07 2.18
C ARG A 46 0.02 8.82 2.77
N ALA A 47 -0.25 7.60 3.24
CA ALA A 47 -1.49 7.23 3.91
C ALA A 47 -1.72 8.07 5.18
N ALA A 48 -0.68 8.32 5.98
CA ALA A 48 -0.75 9.12 7.21
C ALA A 48 -1.08 10.60 6.98
N ARG A 49 -1.01 11.08 5.72
CA ARG A 49 -1.49 12.42 5.35
C ARG A 49 -2.99 12.45 5.01
N ILE A 50 -3.63 11.28 4.88
CA ILE A 50 -5.02 11.12 4.46
C ILE A 50 -5.87 10.63 5.62
N ALA A 51 -5.34 9.73 6.44
CA ALA A 51 -6.05 9.07 7.52
C ALA A 51 -5.17 8.95 8.78
N PRO A 52 -5.76 8.94 9.99
CA PRO A 52 -5.02 8.64 11.21
C PRO A 52 -4.44 7.22 11.15
N ILE A 53 -3.34 7.01 11.90
CA ILE A 53 -2.61 5.73 11.87
C ILE A 53 -3.49 4.52 12.25
N SER A 54 -4.48 4.71 13.12
CA SER A 54 -5.47 3.71 13.51
C SER A 54 -6.44 3.31 12.38
N GLN A 55 -6.48 4.09 11.30
CA GLN A 55 -7.32 3.86 10.11
C GLN A 55 -6.47 3.52 8.88
N ILE A 56 -5.21 3.13 9.08
CA ILE A 56 -4.34 2.62 8.02
C ILE A 56 -4.28 1.10 8.14
N LEU A 57 -4.81 0.41 7.14
CA LEU A 57 -4.72 -1.03 6.99
C LEU A 57 -3.57 -1.37 6.03
N ILE A 58 -2.83 -2.43 6.33
CA ILE A 58 -1.67 -2.83 5.53
C ILE A 58 -1.84 -4.29 5.14
N THR A 59 -1.75 -4.57 3.85
CA THR A 59 -1.74 -5.95 3.36
C THR A 59 -0.31 -6.39 3.08
N ALA A 60 0.01 -7.66 3.35
CA ALA A 60 1.32 -8.23 3.09
C ALA A 60 1.21 -9.74 2.82
N LEU A 61 2.29 -10.36 2.35
CA LEU A 61 2.37 -11.82 2.19
C LEU A 61 3.15 -12.44 3.35
N GLU A 62 2.68 -13.59 3.83
CA GLU A 62 3.33 -14.33 4.91
C GLU A 62 4.79 -14.66 4.58
N GLU A 63 5.07 -15.06 3.34
CA GLU A 63 6.44 -15.37 2.88
C GLU A 63 7.42 -14.20 3.03
N HIS A 64 6.91 -12.97 3.10
CA HIS A 64 7.70 -11.75 3.31
C HIS A 64 7.73 -11.30 4.78
N ARG A 65 7.40 -12.18 5.76
CA ARG A 65 7.31 -11.82 7.19
C ARG A 65 8.57 -11.16 7.71
N ARG A 66 9.75 -11.70 7.36
CA ARG A 66 11.04 -11.14 7.78
C ARG A 66 11.24 -9.68 7.35
N GLN A 67 10.66 -9.29 6.22
CA GLN A 67 10.78 -7.94 5.66
C GLN A 67 9.70 -7.00 6.19
N TRP A 68 8.43 -7.45 6.25
CA TRP A 68 7.35 -6.56 6.63
C TRP A 68 7.21 -6.39 8.15
N GLU A 69 7.50 -7.41 8.95
CA GLU A 69 7.32 -7.33 10.40
C GLU A 69 8.08 -6.16 11.03
N PRO A 70 9.37 -5.94 10.76
CA PRO A 70 10.08 -4.76 11.24
C PRO A 70 9.64 -3.46 10.55
N ALA A 71 9.09 -3.54 9.32
CA ALA A 71 8.65 -2.36 8.57
C ALA A 71 7.32 -1.79 9.09
N ILE A 72 6.44 -2.63 9.63
CA ILE A 72 5.10 -2.26 10.10
C ILE A 72 4.88 -2.57 11.59
N TRP A 73 5.94 -2.61 12.38
CA TRP A 73 5.89 -2.91 13.83
C TRP A 73 4.90 -2.04 14.60
N PHE A 74 4.69 -0.80 14.14
CA PHE A 74 3.79 0.18 14.75
C PHE A 74 2.31 -0.08 14.45
N ALA A 75 1.99 -0.87 13.41
CA ALA A 75 0.64 -1.21 13.04
C ALA A 75 0.08 -2.26 14.00
N ARG A 76 -1.15 -2.04 14.46
CA ARG A 76 -1.83 -3.01 15.33
C ARG A 76 -2.10 -4.30 14.57
N PRO A 77 -2.19 -5.47 15.25
CA PRO A 77 -2.52 -6.74 14.60
C PRO A 77 -3.79 -6.66 13.75
N GLU A 78 -4.85 -6.01 14.26
CA GLU A 78 -6.12 -5.83 13.56
C GLU A 78 -6.03 -4.94 12.31
N SER A 79 -4.93 -4.22 12.13
CA SER A 79 -4.66 -3.40 10.95
C SER A 79 -3.82 -4.13 9.89
N ARG A 80 -3.40 -5.37 10.15
CA ARG A 80 -2.58 -6.18 9.25
C ARG A 80 -3.43 -7.26 8.60
N PHE A 81 -3.38 -7.34 7.28
CA PHE A 81 -4.07 -8.34 6.47
C PHE A 81 -3.03 -9.17 5.72
N ILE A 82 -2.69 -10.31 6.28
CA ILE A 82 -1.61 -11.15 5.77
C ILE A 82 -2.19 -12.26 4.88
N GLY A 83 -1.73 -12.31 3.64
CA GLY A 83 -2.09 -13.32 2.67
C GLY A 83 -1.02 -14.39 2.52
N ASP A 84 -1.41 -15.57 2.01
CA ASP A 84 -0.48 -16.63 1.61
C ASP A 84 0.01 -16.40 0.17
N HIS A 85 1.23 -16.86 -0.16
CA HIS A 85 1.84 -16.79 -1.49
C HIS A 85 1.02 -17.46 -2.59
N ARG A 86 0.19 -18.43 -2.23
CA ARG A 86 -0.71 -19.13 -3.16
C ARG A 86 -1.87 -18.26 -3.64
N SER A 87 -2.19 -17.24 -2.88
CA SER A 87 -3.19 -16.25 -3.29
C SER A 87 -2.54 -15.22 -4.22
N VAL A 88 -2.46 -15.54 -5.51
CA VAL A 88 -2.00 -14.63 -6.59
C VAL A 88 -2.84 -13.34 -6.66
N LEU A 89 -3.56 -12.99 -5.59
CA LEU A 89 -4.65 -12.04 -5.64
C LEU A 89 -4.73 -11.10 -4.47
N PRO A 90 -5.39 -9.96 -4.71
CA PRO A 90 -5.66 -8.97 -3.69
C PRO A 90 -6.77 -9.40 -2.70
N LEU A 91 -6.73 -10.67 -2.24
CA LEU A 91 -7.73 -11.16 -1.28
C LEU A 91 -7.59 -10.48 0.08
N SER A 92 -6.36 -10.29 0.53
CA SER A 92 -6.06 -9.47 1.71
C SER A 92 -6.57 -8.03 1.54
N SER A 93 -6.41 -7.45 0.34
CA SER A 93 -6.98 -6.13 0.02
C SER A 93 -8.51 -6.15 -0.02
N ALA A 94 -9.13 -7.20 -0.58
CA ALA A 94 -10.58 -7.34 -0.56
C ALA A 94 -11.13 -7.50 0.86
N ALA A 95 -10.48 -8.31 1.69
CA ALA A 95 -10.83 -8.46 3.10
C ALA A 95 -10.70 -7.14 3.88
N ALA A 96 -9.62 -6.40 3.65
CA ALA A 96 -9.42 -5.08 4.26
C ALA A 96 -10.54 -4.11 3.85
N ILE A 97 -10.93 -4.09 2.57
CA ILE A 97 -12.04 -3.27 2.08
C ILE A 97 -13.36 -3.64 2.75
N LEU A 98 -13.70 -4.93 2.78
CA LEU A 98 -14.95 -5.40 3.38
C LEU A 98 -14.98 -5.15 4.88
N SER A 99 -13.85 -5.23 5.59
CA SER A 99 -13.77 -4.88 7.00
C SER A 99 -14.09 -3.40 7.28
N VAL A 100 -13.72 -2.49 6.37
CA VAL A 100 -14.08 -1.07 6.46
C VAL A 100 -15.55 -0.86 6.10
N ALA A 101 -16.05 -1.56 5.07
CA ALA A 101 -17.45 -1.47 4.64
C ALA A 101 -18.42 -1.98 5.70
N ALA A 102 -18.05 -3.05 6.43
CA ALA A 102 -18.83 -3.58 7.54
C ALA A 102 -18.96 -2.58 8.71
N ARG A 103 -17.98 -1.69 8.91
CA ARG A 103 -18.06 -0.61 9.90
C ARG A 103 -19.04 0.49 9.46
N SER A 104 -18.89 0.96 8.22
CA SER A 104 -19.83 1.87 7.57
C SER A 104 -19.59 1.91 6.06
N PRO A 105 -20.59 1.66 5.21
CA PRO A 105 -20.47 1.78 3.77
C PRO A 105 -20.19 3.22 3.29
N SER A 106 -20.45 4.22 4.12
CA SER A 106 -20.17 5.64 3.83
C SER A 106 -18.74 6.06 4.14
N ASN A 107 -17.92 5.21 4.78
CA ASN A 107 -16.51 5.50 5.01
C ASN A 107 -15.76 5.68 3.68
N LEU A 108 -14.78 6.58 3.69
CA LEU A 108 -13.90 6.80 2.56
C LEU A 108 -12.76 5.80 2.58
N ILE A 109 -12.51 5.13 1.47
CA ILE A 109 -11.34 4.27 1.27
C ILE A 109 -10.41 4.88 0.23
N THR A 110 -9.12 4.97 0.56
CA THR A 110 -8.04 5.23 -0.37
C THR A 110 -7.11 4.02 -0.41
N VAL A 111 -7.02 3.36 -1.55
CA VAL A 111 -6.09 2.25 -1.80
C VAL A 111 -4.80 2.82 -2.35
N LEU A 112 -3.68 2.46 -1.76
CA LEU A 112 -2.34 2.92 -2.13
C LEU A 112 -1.42 1.71 -2.37
N PRO A 113 -0.78 1.59 -3.55
CA PRO A 113 0.20 0.53 -3.77
C PRO A 113 1.43 0.74 -2.90
N GLY A 114 1.88 -0.32 -2.21
CA GLY A 114 3.10 -0.33 -1.40
C GLY A 114 4.38 -0.36 -2.26
N ARG A 115 4.24 -0.71 -3.55
CA ARG A 115 5.32 -0.84 -4.51
C ARG A 115 5.28 0.29 -5.56
N CYS A 116 5.33 1.53 -5.11
CA CYS A 116 5.44 2.66 -6.03
C CYS A 116 6.37 3.74 -5.50
N TYR A 117 7.00 4.45 -6.41
CA TYR A 117 7.76 5.66 -6.16
C TYR A 117 7.04 6.86 -6.75
N VAL A 118 7.12 7.99 -6.08
CA VAL A 118 6.61 9.28 -6.53
C VAL A 118 7.68 10.32 -6.23
N ALA A 119 8.12 11.07 -7.23
CA ALA A 119 9.11 12.11 -7.06
C ALA A 119 8.50 13.40 -6.46
N HIS A 120 7.30 13.76 -6.90
CA HIS A 120 6.61 14.98 -6.48
C HIS A 120 5.34 14.64 -5.71
N GLU A 121 5.50 14.37 -4.40
CA GLU A 121 4.42 13.95 -3.51
C GLU A 121 3.29 15.00 -3.39
N GLU A 122 3.61 16.28 -3.50
CA GLU A 122 2.65 17.39 -3.45
C GLU A 122 1.66 17.33 -4.63
N ILE A 123 2.12 16.94 -5.82
CA ILE A 123 1.27 16.78 -7.01
C ILE A 123 0.30 15.63 -6.80
N LEU A 124 0.80 14.49 -6.31
CA LEU A 124 -0.05 13.35 -6.00
C LEU A 124 -1.06 13.68 -4.89
N GLN A 125 -0.65 14.40 -3.84
CA GLN A 125 -1.54 14.82 -2.76
C GLN A 125 -2.65 15.76 -3.27
N CYS A 126 -2.34 16.65 -4.21
CA CYS A 126 -3.34 17.50 -4.87
C CYS A 126 -4.35 16.65 -5.67
N ALA A 127 -3.86 15.66 -6.43
CA ALA A 127 -4.72 14.76 -7.19
C ALA A 127 -5.63 13.92 -6.28
N LEU A 128 -5.11 13.41 -5.16
CA LEU A 128 -5.89 12.68 -4.14
C LEU A 128 -7.01 13.56 -3.56
N ARG A 129 -6.70 14.79 -3.15
CA ARG A 129 -7.73 15.72 -2.66
C ARG A 129 -8.81 16.01 -3.70
N ARG A 130 -8.43 16.24 -4.96
CA ARG A 130 -9.38 16.44 -6.06
C ARG A 130 -10.27 15.22 -6.29
N ALA A 131 -9.70 14.00 -6.24
CA ALA A 131 -10.46 12.77 -6.37
C ALA A 131 -11.47 12.61 -5.23
N ILE A 132 -11.06 12.89 -3.98
CA ILE A 132 -11.93 12.84 -2.80
C ILE A 132 -13.07 13.85 -2.91
N SER A 133 -12.77 15.08 -3.32
CA SER A 133 -13.78 16.15 -3.48
C SER A 133 -14.83 15.84 -4.55
N ALA A 134 -14.51 14.98 -5.53
CA ALA A 134 -15.44 14.62 -6.59
C ALA A 134 -16.36 13.43 -6.24
N LEU A 135 -16.08 12.68 -5.17
CA LEU A 135 -16.86 11.50 -4.80
C LEU A 135 -18.34 11.77 -4.51
N PRO A 136 -18.75 12.92 -3.93
CA PRO A 136 -20.18 13.20 -3.72
C PRO A 136 -21.00 13.19 -5.02
N GLU A 137 -20.39 13.51 -6.16
CA GLU A 137 -21.05 13.47 -7.48
C GLU A 137 -21.19 12.05 -8.05
N ILE A 138 -20.40 11.10 -7.52
CA ILE A 138 -20.32 9.72 -7.98
C ILE A 138 -20.33 8.72 -6.81
N PRO A 139 -21.35 8.70 -5.95
CA PRO A 139 -21.32 7.96 -4.69
C PRO A 139 -21.11 6.45 -4.84
N GLU A 140 -21.50 5.87 -5.98
CA GLU A 140 -21.28 4.45 -6.31
C GLU A 140 -20.03 4.24 -7.18
N GLY A 141 -19.30 5.30 -7.49
CA GLY A 141 -18.12 5.26 -8.36
C GLY A 141 -16.84 5.06 -7.57
N ILE A 142 -15.84 4.53 -8.28
CA ILE A 142 -14.46 4.47 -7.83
C ILE A 142 -13.62 5.35 -8.74
N VAL A 143 -12.84 6.26 -8.15
CA VAL A 143 -11.89 7.10 -8.88
C VAL A 143 -10.53 6.41 -8.87
N THR A 144 -9.97 6.17 -10.04
CA THR A 144 -8.61 5.67 -10.22
C THR A 144 -7.71 6.80 -10.69
N LEU A 145 -6.49 6.88 -10.16
CA LEU A 145 -5.49 7.81 -10.69
C LEU A 145 -4.76 7.16 -11.87
N GLY A 146 -4.83 7.81 -13.02
CA GLY A 146 -4.11 7.42 -14.23
C GLY A 146 -2.94 8.35 -14.48
N MET A 147 -1.74 7.82 -14.73
CA MET A 147 -0.53 8.58 -14.94
C MET A 147 -0.35 8.91 -16.43
N LEU A 148 -0.26 10.21 -16.75
CA LEU A 148 -0.13 10.70 -18.11
C LEU A 148 1.30 10.61 -18.62
N ASP A 149 2.26 10.94 -17.78
CA ASP A 149 3.69 11.06 -18.07
C ASP A 149 4.53 9.91 -17.55
N ALA A 150 3.86 8.86 -17.06
CA ALA A 150 4.58 7.63 -16.71
C ALA A 150 5.28 7.10 -17.98
N GLU A 151 6.52 6.67 -17.80
CA GLU A 151 7.28 6.13 -18.93
C GLU A 151 6.66 4.83 -19.46
N GLU A 152 6.92 4.59 -20.73
CA GLU A 152 6.54 3.36 -21.41
C GLU A 152 7.31 2.20 -20.78
N GLY A 153 6.61 1.40 -19.95
CA GLY A 153 7.15 0.18 -19.36
C GLY A 153 6.41 -1.03 -19.90
N LEU A 154 7.16 -2.08 -20.25
CA LEU A 154 6.60 -3.36 -20.70
C LEU A 154 5.74 -4.04 -19.63
N ASP A 155 5.95 -3.67 -18.35
CA ASP A 155 5.27 -4.27 -17.21
C ASP A 155 4.13 -3.41 -16.66
N GLU A 156 3.81 -2.27 -17.30
CA GLU A 156 2.74 -1.40 -16.85
C GLU A 156 1.38 -1.81 -17.44
N ASP A 157 0.34 -1.56 -16.66
CA ASP A 157 -1.04 -1.74 -17.07
C ASP A 157 -1.60 -0.40 -17.55
N TYR A 158 -2.48 -0.41 -18.55
CA TYR A 158 -3.02 0.81 -19.17
C TYR A 158 -4.53 0.89 -19.03
N LEU A 159 -5.01 2.08 -18.70
CA LEU A 159 -6.42 2.43 -18.69
C LEU A 159 -6.77 3.04 -20.05
N VAL A 160 -7.60 2.37 -20.82
CA VAL A 160 -8.23 2.94 -22.02
C VAL A 160 -9.39 3.81 -21.54
N VAL A 161 -9.37 5.07 -21.89
CA VAL A 161 -10.30 6.05 -21.34
C VAL A 161 -11.05 6.81 -22.43
N ARG A 162 -12.27 7.24 -22.08
CA ARG A 162 -13.06 8.17 -22.90
C ARG A 162 -13.55 9.33 -22.04
N ARG A 163 -13.97 10.44 -22.67
CA ARG A 163 -14.57 11.54 -21.92
C ARG A 163 -15.83 11.07 -21.21
N ALA A 164 -15.95 11.38 -19.93
CA ALA A 164 -17.18 11.15 -19.19
C ALA A 164 -18.29 12.07 -19.72
N ARG A 165 -19.51 11.56 -19.80
CA ARG A 165 -20.68 12.36 -20.21
C ARG A 165 -21.08 13.35 -19.12
N THR A 166 -20.85 13.00 -17.87
CA THR A 166 -21.19 13.81 -16.68
C THR A 166 -20.13 13.60 -15.62
N GLY A 167 -19.88 14.61 -14.79
CA GLY A 167 -19.00 14.56 -13.63
C GLY A 167 -17.51 14.56 -13.96
N LEU A 168 -16.69 13.98 -13.09
CA LEU A 168 -15.24 14.05 -13.13
C LEU A 168 -14.63 13.41 -14.39
N GLY A 169 -14.00 14.20 -15.21
CA GLY A 169 -12.97 13.98 -16.20
C GLY A 169 -13.17 12.82 -17.18
N LEU A 170 -12.62 11.66 -16.88
CA LEU A 170 -12.54 10.53 -17.81
C LEU A 170 -13.24 9.30 -17.21
N GLN A 171 -13.77 8.45 -18.08
CA GLN A 171 -14.36 7.16 -17.74
C GLN A 171 -13.48 6.05 -18.30
N VAL A 172 -13.31 4.96 -17.54
CA VAL A 172 -12.64 3.76 -18.07
C VAL A 172 -13.55 3.10 -19.10
N ASP A 173 -12.98 2.84 -20.27
CA ASP A 173 -13.61 2.12 -21.36
C ASP A 173 -13.03 0.73 -21.53
N GLY A 174 -11.77 0.56 -21.15
CA GLY A 174 -11.09 -0.71 -21.20
C GLY A 174 -9.82 -0.72 -20.35
N PHE A 175 -9.25 -1.90 -20.27
CA PHE A 175 -8.01 -2.13 -19.54
C PHE A 175 -7.08 -3.04 -20.34
N ALA A 176 -5.86 -2.57 -20.60
CA ALA A 176 -4.84 -3.35 -21.27
C ALA A 176 -3.75 -3.72 -20.25
N ARG A 177 -3.60 -5.01 -20.06
CA ARG A 177 -2.69 -5.53 -19.06
C ARG A 177 -1.37 -5.91 -19.67
N ARG A 178 -0.28 -5.31 -19.18
CA ARG A 178 1.10 -5.57 -19.62
C ARG A 178 1.18 -5.79 -21.13
N PRO A 179 0.67 -4.83 -21.92
CA PRO A 179 0.68 -4.99 -23.36
C PRO A 179 2.12 -5.04 -23.87
N VAL A 180 2.34 -5.70 -24.99
CA VAL A 180 3.65 -5.66 -25.65
C VAL A 180 4.00 -4.23 -26.06
N ALA A 181 5.27 -3.91 -26.20
CA ALA A 181 5.77 -2.53 -26.35
C ALA A 181 5.09 -1.71 -27.43
N TRP A 182 4.83 -2.29 -28.60
CA TRP A 182 4.17 -1.58 -29.70
C TRP A 182 2.71 -1.26 -29.39
N VAL A 183 2.00 -2.16 -28.69
CA VAL A 183 0.61 -1.92 -28.23
C VAL A 183 0.61 -0.85 -27.13
N ALA A 184 1.54 -0.90 -26.18
CA ALA A 184 1.68 0.11 -25.13
C ALA A 184 1.85 1.52 -25.73
N ARG A 185 2.75 1.66 -26.71
CA ARG A 185 2.96 2.92 -27.44
C ARG A 185 1.71 3.38 -28.17
N HIS A 186 1.03 2.46 -28.87
CA HIS A 186 -0.21 2.76 -29.57
C HIS A 186 -1.30 3.26 -28.61
N LEU A 187 -1.52 2.56 -27.50
CA LEU A 187 -2.49 2.94 -26.47
C LEU A 187 -2.19 4.34 -25.91
N LYS A 188 -0.93 4.60 -25.57
CA LYS A 188 -0.50 5.90 -25.05
C LYS A 188 -0.69 7.02 -26.05
N HIS A 189 -0.38 6.79 -27.32
CA HIS A 189 -0.62 7.74 -28.40
C HIS A 189 -2.11 8.08 -28.55
N HIS A 190 -3.00 7.13 -28.25
CA HIS A 190 -4.45 7.31 -28.26
C HIS A 190 -5.03 7.78 -26.92
N GLY A 191 -4.18 8.29 -26.01
CA GLY A 191 -4.61 8.91 -24.77
C GLY A 191 -4.89 7.93 -23.62
N ALA A 192 -4.48 6.67 -23.73
CA ALA A 192 -4.54 5.76 -22.59
C ALA A 192 -3.56 6.20 -21.48
N LEU A 193 -3.92 5.95 -20.24
CA LEU A 193 -3.16 6.33 -19.06
C LEU A 193 -2.55 5.09 -18.41
N VAL A 194 -1.37 5.24 -17.82
CA VAL A 194 -0.80 4.16 -17.00
C VAL A 194 -1.59 4.03 -15.71
N ALA A 195 -2.01 2.82 -15.37
CA ALA A 195 -2.75 2.52 -14.16
C ALA A 195 -1.83 2.58 -12.93
N SER A 196 -2.02 3.58 -12.08
CA SER A 196 -1.19 3.73 -10.86
C SER A 196 -1.45 2.69 -9.78
N GLY A 197 -2.62 2.03 -9.81
CA GLY A 197 -3.11 1.22 -8.70
C GLY A 197 -3.68 2.03 -7.53
N ILE A 198 -3.69 3.35 -7.62
CA ILE A 198 -4.29 4.22 -6.59
C ILE A 198 -5.78 4.37 -6.91
N MET A 199 -6.64 4.01 -5.94
CA MET A 199 -8.08 4.07 -6.08
C MET A 199 -8.72 4.74 -4.88
N ILE A 200 -9.76 5.52 -5.10
CA ILE A 200 -10.49 6.26 -4.07
C ILE A 200 -11.98 6.06 -4.28
N GLY A 201 -12.73 5.81 -3.22
CA GLY A 201 -14.18 5.64 -3.27
C GLY A 201 -14.78 5.42 -1.88
N TYR A 202 -16.11 5.35 -1.84
CA TYR A 202 -16.78 4.94 -0.62
C TYR A 202 -16.66 3.42 -0.41
N ALA A 203 -16.61 3.00 0.84
CA ALA A 203 -16.48 1.59 1.20
C ALA A 203 -17.59 0.72 0.60
N GLY A 204 -18.83 1.22 0.56
CA GLY A 204 -19.96 0.56 -0.10
C GLY A 204 -19.78 0.37 -1.61
N ALA A 205 -19.16 1.34 -2.30
CA ALA A 205 -18.87 1.22 -3.73
C ALA A 205 -17.83 0.10 -3.99
N PHE A 206 -16.78 0.03 -3.17
CA PHE A 206 -15.79 -1.04 -3.22
C PHE A 206 -16.40 -2.41 -2.86
N ALA A 207 -17.20 -2.49 -1.78
CA ALA A 207 -17.86 -3.73 -1.37
C ALA A 207 -18.81 -4.24 -2.46
N SER A 208 -19.63 -3.36 -3.06
CA SER A 208 -20.49 -3.71 -4.19
C SER A 208 -19.70 -4.21 -5.39
N HIS A 209 -18.48 -3.69 -5.60
CA HIS A 209 -17.59 -4.18 -6.64
C HIS A 209 -17.08 -5.59 -6.32
N VAL A 210 -16.62 -5.84 -5.09
CA VAL A 210 -16.17 -7.16 -4.62
C VAL A 210 -17.31 -8.18 -4.74
N SER A 211 -18.48 -7.88 -4.22
CA SER A 211 -19.65 -8.78 -4.21
C SER A 211 -20.13 -9.13 -5.63
N ARG A 212 -20.08 -8.17 -6.54
CA ARG A 212 -20.49 -8.40 -7.93
C ARG A 212 -19.54 -9.32 -8.71
N HIS A 213 -18.24 -9.20 -8.46
CA HIS A 213 -17.24 -9.99 -9.17
C HIS A 213 -16.97 -11.33 -8.53
N TRP A 214 -17.16 -11.43 -7.20
CA TRP A 214 -16.83 -12.60 -6.41
C TRP A 214 -17.89 -12.90 -5.35
N PRO A 215 -19.14 -13.21 -5.74
CA PRO A 215 -20.26 -13.29 -4.80
C PRO A 215 -20.03 -14.34 -3.71
N ALA A 216 -19.54 -15.53 -4.06
CA ALA A 216 -19.25 -16.57 -3.08
C ALA A 216 -18.14 -16.20 -2.10
N LEU A 217 -17.10 -15.50 -2.58
CA LEU A 217 -16.01 -15.03 -1.75
C LEU A 217 -16.45 -13.85 -0.86
N SER A 218 -17.30 -12.97 -1.38
CA SER A 218 -17.83 -11.83 -0.62
C SER A 218 -18.54 -12.28 0.63
N ILE A 219 -19.47 -13.25 0.52
CA ILE A 219 -20.21 -13.79 1.67
C ILE A 219 -19.26 -14.36 2.73
N GLN A 220 -18.26 -15.11 2.32
CA GLN A 220 -17.29 -15.71 3.23
C GLN A 220 -16.40 -14.65 3.90
N LEU A 221 -15.93 -13.66 3.14
CA LEU A 221 -15.10 -12.56 3.67
C LEU A 221 -15.90 -11.64 4.60
N GLU A 222 -17.19 -11.41 4.32
CA GLU A 222 -18.08 -10.65 5.19
C GLU A 222 -18.31 -11.36 6.53
N HIS A 223 -18.54 -12.66 6.52
CA HIS A 223 -18.65 -13.47 7.74
C HIS A 223 -17.35 -13.41 8.55
N LEU A 224 -16.20 -13.48 7.91
CA LEU A 224 -14.91 -13.36 8.58
C LEU A 224 -14.64 -11.96 9.11
N ALA A 225 -14.97 -10.94 8.35
CA ALA A 225 -14.83 -9.56 8.79
C ALA A 225 -15.70 -9.25 10.04
N GLN A 226 -16.83 -9.94 10.16
CA GLN A 226 -17.75 -9.82 11.29
C GLN A 226 -17.37 -10.72 12.48
N ALA A 227 -16.88 -11.95 12.22
CA ALA A 227 -16.63 -12.96 13.25
C ALA A 227 -15.25 -12.85 13.90
N ALA A 228 -14.31 -12.12 13.31
CA ALA A 228 -12.94 -12.11 13.77
C ALA A 228 -12.73 -11.14 14.94
N THR A 229 -12.60 -11.65 16.13
CA THR A 229 -11.78 -11.05 17.18
C THR A 229 -10.34 -10.93 16.69
N ASP A 230 -9.61 -9.94 17.18
CA ASP A 230 -8.39 -9.39 16.58
C ASP A 230 -7.25 -10.41 16.28
N ALA A 231 -7.13 -11.49 17.04
CA ALA A 231 -6.13 -12.55 16.79
C ALA A 231 -6.56 -13.58 15.73
N GLY A 232 -7.86 -13.66 15.41
CA GLY A 232 -8.41 -14.64 14.47
C GLY A 232 -8.39 -14.20 13.02
N LYS A 233 -8.28 -12.91 12.73
CA LYS A 233 -8.38 -12.34 11.37
C LYS A 233 -7.26 -12.82 10.45
N GLU A 234 -6.02 -12.79 10.91
CA GLU A 234 -4.86 -13.23 10.12
C GLU A 234 -4.96 -14.72 9.76
N CYS A 235 -5.27 -15.55 10.76
CA CYS A 235 -5.38 -16.99 10.59
C CYS A 235 -6.63 -17.39 9.78
N ALA A 236 -7.76 -16.70 9.98
CA ALA A 236 -9.02 -17.00 9.32
C ALA A 236 -8.98 -16.63 7.83
N ILE A 237 -8.40 -15.50 7.45
CA ILE A 237 -8.24 -15.10 6.06
C ILE A 237 -7.30 -16.08 5.34
N SER A 238 -6.16 -16.42 5.93
CA SER A 238 -5.22 -17.40 5.38
C SER A 238 -5.85 -18.78 5.19
N ALA A 239 -6.60 -19.27 6.18
CA ALA A 239 -7.28 -20.56 6.11
C ALA A 239 -8.40 -20.60 5.06
N LEU A 240 -9.10 -19.48 4.83
CA LEU A 240 -10.14 -19.35 3.82
C LEU A 240 -9.56 -19.39 2.41
N LEU A 241 -8.43 -18.70 2.23
CA LEU A 241 -7.73 -18.62 0.96
C LEU A 241 -7.22 -19.99 0.50
N THR A 242 -6.79 -20.82 1.44
CA THR A 242 -6.29 -22.18 1.16
C THR A 242 -7.40 -23.21 0.87
N ARG A 243 -8.61 -23.02 1.42
CA ARG A 243 -9.68 -24.04 1.35
C ARG A 243 -10.69 -23.84 0.24
N HIS A 244 -10.95 -22.63 -0.21
CA HIS A 244 -12.17 -22.32 -0.97
C HIS A 244 -11.97 -21.68 -2.33
N VAL A 245 -10.74 -21.31 -2.73
CA VAL A 245 -10.52 -20.60 -3.99
C VAL A 245 -9.70 -21.48 -4.94
N SER A 246 -10.35 -21.95 -6.01
CA SER A 246 -9.64 -22.70 -7.04
C SER A 246 -8.62 -21.80 -7.75
N PRO A 247 -7.47 -22.35 -8.21
CA PRO A 247 -6.48 -21.57 -8.97
C PRO A 247 -7.07 -20.86 -10.20
N ALA A 248 -8.09 -21.44 -10.85
CA ALA A 248 -8.77 -20.85 -12.01
C ALA A 248 -9.57 -19.59 -11.63
N VAL A 249 -10.26 -19.62 -10.49
CA VAL A 249 -10.94 -18.43 -9.93
C VAL A 249 -9.90 -17.39 -9.56
N LEU A 250 -8.79 -17.83 -8.98
CA LEU A 250 -7.67 -16.96 -8.61
C LEU A 250 -7.09 -16.21 -9.81
N HIS A 251 -7.01 -16.78 -10.97
CA HIS A 251 -6.55 -16.10 -12.19
C HIS A 251 -7.54 -15.08 -12.75
N SER A 252 -8.84 -15.23 -12.50
CA SER A 252 -9.88 -14.31 -12.95
C SER A 252 -10.08 -13.10 -12.01
N LEU A 253 -9.63 -13.22 -10.77
CA LEU A 253 -9.78 -12.23 -9.71
C LEU A 253 -8.83 -11.04 -9.89
N ARG A 254 -9.05 -10.19 -10.86
CA ARG A 254 -8.24 -8.98 -11.05
C ARG A 254 -9.10 -7.75 -10.77
N TRP A 255 -8.53 -6.82 -10.00
CA TRP A 255 -9.16 -5.54 -9.70
C TRP A 255 -9.38 -4.73 -10.97
N HIS A 256 -10.42 -5.07 -11.71
CA HIS A 256 -10.89 -4.25 -12.82
C HIS A 256 -12.37 -4.01 -12.59
N PRO A 257 -12.71 -2.87 -11.94
CA PRO A 257 -14.10 -2.50 -11.82
C PRO A 257 -14.72 -2.46 -13.24
N PRO A 258 -15.99 -2.87 -13.40
CA PRO A 258 -16.67 -2.72 -14.67
C PRO A 258 -16.55 -1.27 -15.10
N ALA A 259 -16.17 -1.06 -16.34
CA ALA A 259 -15.85 0.24 -16.94
C ALA A 259 -16.91 1.34 -16.67
N CYS A 260 -18.16 0.94 -16.49
CA CYS A 260 -19.29 1.87 -16.34
C CYS A 260 -19.31 2.70 -15.05
N ARG A 261 -18.62 2.26 -13.97
CA ARG A 261 -18.62 2.96 -12.67
C ARG A 261 -17.26 3.47 -12.24
N GLN A 262 -16.23 3.26 -13.05
CA GLN A 262 -14.89 3.73 -12.77
C GLN A 262 -14.61 5.05 -13.47
N ARG A 263 -14.21 6.04 -12.69
CA ARG A 263 -13.72 7.34 -13.19
C ARG A 263 -12.21 7.38 -13.11
N VAL A 264 -11.61 8.17 -13.97
CA VAL A 264 -10.15 8.36 -13.98
C VAL A 264 -9.85 9.84 -13.84
N LEU A 265 -8.99 10.13 -12.88
CA LEU A 265 -8.33 11.43 -12.79
C LEU A 265 -6.91 11.29 -13.33
N GLY A 266 -6.62 12.02 -14.42
CA GLY A 266 -5.27 12.07 -14.99
C GLY A 266 -4.33 12.87 -14.10
N VAL A 267 -3.15 12.32 -13.85
CA VAL A 267 -2.07 12.96 -13.08
C VAL A 267 -0.84 13.08 -13.95
N CYS A 268 -0.28 14.27 -14.03
CA CYS A 268 0.97 14.54 -14.73
C CYS A 268 2.02 15.13 -13.79
N ARG A 269 3.29 15.03 -14.19
CA ARG A 269 4.45 15.59 -13.47
C ARG A 269 4.65 15.10 -12.02
N SER A 270 4.01 13.99 -11.65
CA SER A 270 4.22 13.40 -10.33
C SER A 270 5.52 12.60 -10.23
N GLY A 271 6.11 12.25 -11.37
CA GLY A 271 7.28 11.34 -11.42
C GLY A 271 6.96 9.97 -10.82
N TRP A 272 5.74 9.49 -11.04
CA TRP A 272 5.30 8.19 -10.54
C TRP A 272 5.97 7.04 -11.30
N SER A 273 6.30 5.97 -10.56
CA SER A 273 6.81 4.71 -11.11
C SER A 273 6.27 3.52 -10.30
N GLY A 274 5.77 2.51 -11.00
CA GLY A 274 5.21 1.28 -10.39
C GLY A 274 6.24 0.30 -9.83
N LEU A 275 7.53 0.54 -10.03
CA LEU A 275 8.65 -0.30 -9.58
C LEU A 275 8.50 -1.78 -9.96
N LYS A 276 7.94 -2.06 -11.15
CA LYS A 276 7.65 -3.42 -11.62
C LYS A 276 8.81 -4.04 -12.40
N SER A 277 9.86 -3.29 -12.70
CA SER A 277 11.04 -3.74 -13.44
C SER A 277 12.33 -3.22 -12.81
N SER A 278 13.46 -3.90 -13.08
CA SER A 278 14.78 -3.44 -12.63
C SER A 278 15.11 -2.03 -13.15
N GLN A 279 14.62 -1.69 -14.35
CA GLN A 279 14.83 -0.36 -14.95
C GLN A 279 14.06 0.72 -14.19
N SER A 280 12.77 0.48 -13.87
CA SER A 280 11.96 1.43 -13.09
C SER A 280 12.51 1.59 -11.67
N PHE A 281 13.03 0.51 -11.08
CA PHE A 281 13.67 0.54 -9.77
C PHE A 281 14.98 1.33 -9.78
N ALA A 282 15.88 1.07 -10.74
CA ALA A 282 17.15 1.81 -10.88
C ALA A 282 16.92 3.32 -11.06
N ARG A 283 15.86 3.70 -11.79
CA ARG A 283 15.47 5.10 -11.95
C ARG A 283 15.00 5.70 -10.64
N ALA A 284 14.14 5.01 -9.89
CA ALA A 284 13.66 5.50 -8.60
C ALA A 284 14.81 5.71 -7.62
N ILE A 285 15.85 4.86 -7.65
CA ILE A 285 17.07 5.06 -6.87
C ILE A 285 17.75 6.38 -7.26
N ARG A 286 17.94 6.66 -8.55
CA ARG A 286 18.58 7.90 -9.01
C ARG A 286 17.80 9.15 -8.56
N PHE A 287 16.49 9.17 -8.74
CA PHE A 287 15.66 10.29 -8.31
C PHE A 287 15.67 10.46 -6.79
N SER A 288 15.56 9.38 -6.03
CA SER A 288 15.56 9.45 -4.56
C SER A 288 16.91 9.87 -3.96
N SER A 289 18.01 9.69 -4.69
CA SER A 289 19.34 10.16 -4.28
C SER A 289 19.48 11.68 -4.43
N ILE A 290 18.78 12.29 -5.38
CA ILE A 290 18.78 13.74 -5.61
C ILE A 290 17.96 14.47 -4.53
N GLU A 291 16.92 13.86 -3.99
CA GLU A 291 16.10 14.43 -2.89
C GLU A 291 16.81 14.45 -1.54
N SER A 292 17.99 13.87 -1.43
CA SER A 292 18.66 13.54 -0.16
C SER A 292 19.11 14.74 0.72
N PRO A 293 19.39 15.98 0.26
CA PRO A 293 19.88 17.03 1.15
C PRO A 293 18.85 17.51 2.17
N MET A 294 17.57 17.50 1.85
CA MET A 294 16.52 18.02 2.75
C MET A 294 15.95 16.99 3.74
N LEU A 295 15.96 15.69 3.40
CA LEU A 295 15.40 14.65 4.28
C LEU A 295 16.36 14.21 5.39
N ILE A 296 17.67 14.41 5.23
CA ILE A 296 18.66 14.14 6.29
C ILE A 296 18.47 15.12 7.46
N ALA A 297 18.07 16.36 7.21
CA ALA A 297 17.82 17.34 8.26
C ALA A 297 16.59 16.98 9.15
N SER A 298 15.55 16.36 8.57
CA SER A 298 14.38 15.93 9.35
C SER A 298 14.57 14.56 10.03
N GLY A 299 15.44 13.70 9.48
CA GLY A 299 15.81 12.42 10.09
C GLY A 299 16.75 12.58 11.28
N ALA A 300 17.57 13.60 11.30
CA ALA A 300 18.45 13.93 12.42
C ALA A 300 17.68 14.40 13.68
N ALA A 301 16.51 15.00 13.48
CA ALA A 301 15.64 15.40 14.61
C ALA A 301 15.00 14.20 15.32
N THR A 302 14.63 13.15 14.56
CA THR A 302 14.10 11.93 15.17
C THR A 302 15.17 11.03 15.79
N GLY A 303 16.41 11.08 15.29
CA GLY A 303 17.55 10.38 15.89
C GLY A 303 17.96 10.96 17.25
N ARG A 304 17.86 12.29 17.44
CA ARG A 304 18.15 12.94 18.72
C ARG A 304 17.10 12.67 19.81
N LEU A 305 15.86 12.39 19.42
CA LEU A 305 14.83 12.00 20.39
C LEU A 305 15.07 10.58 20.93
N ARG A 306 15.59 9.67 20.09
CA ARG A 306 15.95 8.31 20.54
C ARG A 306 17.13 8.29 21.50
N HIS A 307 18.15 9.15 21.28
CA HIS A 307 19.31 9.23 22.19
C HIS A 307 18.93 9.81 23.57
N ARG A 308 17.99 10.77 23.64
CA ARG A 308 17.51 11.30 24.91
C ARG A 308 16.64 10.34 25.72
N LEU A 309 15.96 9.40 25.07
CA LEU A 309 15.18 8.37 25.78
C LEU A 309 16.04 7.18 26.22
N ALA A 310 17.20 6.94 25.59
CA ALA A 310 18.16 5.92 26.01
C ALA A 310 19.04 6.39 27.19
N ASP A 311 19.38 7.68 27.25
CA ASP A 311 20.18 8.24 28.33
C ASP A 311 19.36 8.53 29.62
N GLY A 312 18.03 8.50 29.55
CA GLY A 312 17.15 8.72 30.70
C GLY A 312 16.91 7.49 31.60
N SER A 313 17.34 6.30 31.19
CA SER A 313 17.08 5.05 31.94
C SER A 313 18.30 4.44 32.64
N SER A 314 19.46 5.10 32.62
CA SER A 314 20.70 4.56 33.23
C SER A 314 21.23 5.38 34.40
N ARG A 315 20.42 6.26 35.02
CA ARG A 315 20.83 7.01 36.22
C ARG A 315 19.84 6.82 37.37
N SER A 316 19.71 5.58 37.86
CA SER A 316 19.19 5.34 39.23
C SER A 316 19.50 3.93 39.70
N ALA A 317 20.76 3.58 39.85
CA ALA A 317 21.20 2.48 40.70
C ALA A 317 22.73 2.56 40.84
N ASP A 318 23.22 3.51 41.61
CA ASP A 318 24.50 3.37 42.29
C ASP A 318 24.65 4.47 43.35
N SER A 319 24.13 4.23 44.52
CA SER A 319 24.53 4.90 45.75
C SER A 319 24.03 4.10 46.94
N ARG A 320 24.76 3.10 47.33
CA ARG A 320 24.89 2.60 48.69
C ARG A 320 25.86 1.43 48.72
N SER A 321 27.04 1.65 49.17
CA SER A 321 27.72 0.93 50.26
C SER A 321 29.22 1.11 50.11
N ARG A 322 29.74 2.13 50.76
CA ARG A 322 31.11 2.08 51.29
C ARG A 322 30.96 1.94 52.79
N ALA A 323 31.45 0.85 53.32
CA ALA A 323 31.92 0.75 54.67
C ALA A 323 33.17 -0.15 54.66
N ASP A 324 34.23 0.42 55.11
CA ASP A 324 35.59 -0.07 55.18
C ASP A 324 35.79 -1.20 56.22
N PRO A 325 36.94 -1.88 56.14
CA PRO A 325 37.20 -3.10 56.85
C PRO A 325 37.96 -2.87 58.16
N GLU A 326 37.75 -3.72 59.14
CA GLU A 326 38.71 -3.98 60.23
C GLU A 326 38.94 -5.44 60.39
N ALA A 327 40.19 -5.84 60.27
CA ALA A 327 40.80 -7.05 60.79
C ALA A 327 41.36 -6.71 62.20
N PRO A 328 42.02 -7.64 62.90
CA PRO A 328 41.99 -9.09 63.06
C PRO A 328 41.94 -9.56 64.54
N ALA A 329 41.90 -10.81 64.84
CA ALA A 329 42.77 -11.52 65.80
C ALA A 329 42.11 -12.74 66.48
N ARG A 330 42.80 -13.82 66.28
CA ARG A 330 43.20 -14.85 67.27
C ARG A 330 42.15 -15.49 68.22
N SER A 331 41.94 -16.68 68.04
CA SER A 331 42.45 -17.89 68.73
C SER A 331 41.72 -19.12 68.23
#